data_a6ee2e6e675049f46a5bbd1c7203fdd7
#
_entry.id   a6ee2e6e675049f46a5bbd1c7203fdd7
#
_cell.length_a   1.000
_cell.length_b   1.000
_cell.length_c   1.000
_cell.angle_alpha   90.00
_cell.angle_beta   90.00
_cell.angle_gamma   90.00
#
_symmetry.space_group_name_H-M   'P 1'
#
loop_
_entity.id
_entity.type
_entity.pdbx_description
1 polymer ?
#
loop_
_entity_poly.entity_id
_entity_poly.type
_entity_poly.pdbx_seq_one_letter_code
_entity_poly.pdbx_strand_id
1 'polypeptide(L)'
;MFPYQNPALSAAERAEDLLARMTVEEKIGQTVMEIVCAFPDEESAVEKVRSGCFGSFILSTTAFPGNLTASGINIAFLNRCQKAAVEESRLGIPLIFGRDVIHGHYTVAPIPLAQAASFNPACAEESAQIAATECRAESVHWTFAPMMDICRDPRWGRVIECFGEDPYLASKMAEGAVRGYQGADPEHIRVAACAKHFAGYGFAEGGRDYDCAEISRYTMLNTVLAPFRAAVKKAHAASIMTSFQVTGGTPSSSDEFLLRDTLRGSWGFDGTVVSDFGSVDEVELHGAAQDERDGAG
;
A
#
# COMPACT_ATOMS: atom_id res chain seq x y z
N MET A 1 23.27 3.77 23.17
CA MET A 1 21.97 3.98 22.52
C MET A 1 22.13 5.14 21.58
N PHE A 2 21.88 4.96 20.29
CA PHE A 2 21.92 6.05 19.31
C PHE A 2 20.62 6.87 19.37
N PRO A 3 20.62 8.14 18.89
CA PRO A 3 19.40 8.95 18.88
C PRO A 3 18.19 8.28 18.22
N TYR A 4 18.37 7.61 17.07
CA TYR A 4 17.26 6.92 16.40
C TYR A 4 16.61 5.80 17.24
N GLN A 5 17.33 5.26 18.21
CA GLN A 5 16.84 4.22 19.14
C GLN A 5 16.11 4.80 20.36
N ASN A 6 16.13 6.13 20.53
CA ASN A 6 15.50 6.78 21.66
C ASN A 6 14.02 7.07 21.40
N PRO A 7 13.07 6.38 22.07
CA PRO A 7 11.65 6.58 21.82
C PRO A 7 11.10 7.93 22.30
N ALA A 8 11.89 8.70 23.08
CA ALA A 8 11.50 10.02 23.52
C ALA A 8 11.70 11.12 22.45
N LEU A 9 12.43 10.81 21.38
CA LEU A 9 12.58 11.70 20.24
C LEU A 9 11.44 11.50 19.22
N SER A 10 11.11 12.53 18.47
CA SER A 10 10.12 12.44 17.40
C SER A 10 10.55 11.46 16.30
N ALA A 11 9.59 10.91 15.56
CA ALA A 11 9.87 10.03 14.44
C ALA A 11 10.79 10.69 13.40
N ALA A 12 10.62 11.99 13.13
CA ALA A 12 11.45 12.74 12.21
C ALA A 12 12.91 12.83 12.68
N GLU A 13 13.16 13.20 13.94
CA GLU A 13 14.52 13.26 14.50
C GLU A 13 15.19 11.89 14.48
N ARG A 14 14.44 10.85 14.77
CA ARG A 14 14.93 9.46 14.74
C ARG A 14 15.26 9.02 13.30
N ALA A 15 14.43 9.36 12.34
CA ALA A 15 14.64 9.03 10.93
C ALA A 15 15.88 9.76 10.37
N GLU A 16 16.06 11.04 10.66
CA GLU A 16 17.24 11.82 10.25
C GLU A 16 18.55 11.21 10.78
N ASP A 17 18.62 10.90 12.09
CA ASP A 17 19.80 10.26 12.67
C ASP A 17 20.07 8.88 12.06
N LEU A 18 19.01 8.08 11.82
CA LEU A 18 19.14 6.78 11.18
C LEU A 18 19.67 6.89 9.75
N LEU A 19 19.07 7.75 8.92
CA LEU A 19 19.47 7.99 7.54
C LEU A 19 20.94 8.42 7.40
N ALA A 20 21.42 9.22 8.35
CA ALA A 20 22.84 9.66 8.37
C ALA A 20 23.81 8.48 8.65
N ARG A 21 23.32 7.38 9.22
CA ARG A 21 24.14 6.20 9.56
C ARG A 21 24.07 5.08 8.52
N MET A 22 23.04 5.11 7.66
CA MET A 22 22.80 4.08 6.66
C MET A 22 23.78 4.20 5.49
N THR A 23 24.25 3.04 5.02
CA THR A 23 24.89 2.95 3.71
C THR A 23 23.87 3.13 2.59
N VAL A 24 24.35 3.29 1.36
CA VAL A 24 23.45 3.37 0.20
C VAL A 24 22.65 2.07 0.05
N GLU A 25 23.32 0.92 0.20
CA GLU A 25 22.69 -0.40 0.10
C GLU A 25 21.59 -0.59 1.15
N GLU A 26 21.82 -0.14 2.39
CA GLU A 26 20.81 -0.21 3.44
C GLU A 26 19.62 0.73 3.17
N LYS A 27 19.86 1.90 2.57
CA LYS A 27 18.78 2.82 2.15
C LYS A 27 17.93 2.18 1.05
N ILE A 28 18.57 1.58 0.04
CA ILE A 28 17.90 0.83 -1.02
C ILE A 28 17.11 -0.32 -0.41
N GLY A 29 17.71 -1.10 0.49
CA GLY A 29 17.04 -2.20 1.18
C GLY A 29 15.74 -1.78 1.87
N GLN A 30 15.69 -0.59 2.50
CA GLN A 30 14.45 -0.11 3.13
C GLN A 30 13.34 0.23 2.14
N THR A 31 13.65 0.43 0.86
CA THR A 31 12.63 0.65 -0.20
C THR A 31 12.16 -0.65 -0.86
N VAL A 32 12.78 -1.79 -0.52
CA VAL A 32 12.44 -3.10 -1.08
C VAL A 32 11.42 -3.82 -0.19
N MET A 33 10.36 -4.33 -0.82
CA MET A 33 9.39 -5.25 -0.23
C MET A 33 9.53 -6.62 -0.87
N GLU A 34 9.81 -7.63 -0.06
CA GLU A 34 9.97 -9.00 -0.52
C GLU A 34 8.71 -9.85 -0.28
N ILE A 35 8.57 -10.90 -1.06
CA ILE A 35 7.51 -11.89 -0.87
C ILE A 35 8.04 -13.00 0.02
N VAL A 36 7.33 -13.34 1.10
CA VAL A 36 7.73 -14.41 2.02
C VAL A 36 7.99 -15.74 1.29
N CYS A 37 7.21 -16.07 0.29
CA CYS A 37 7.37 -17.31 -0.49
C CYS A 37 8.45 -17.26 -1.59
N ALA A 38 9.12 -16.15 -1.80
CA ALA A 38 10.22 -16.05 -2.77
C ALA A 38 11.50 -16.76 -2.32
N PHE A 39 11.61 -17.08 -1.04
CA PHE A 39 12.77 -17.75 -0.48
C PHE A 39 12.63 -19.28 -0.54
N PRO A 40 13.72 -20.01 -0.80
CA PRO A 40 13.68 -21.47 -0.87
C PRO A 40 13.34 -22.13 0.49
N ASP A 41 13.68 -21.47 1.58
CA ASP A 41 13.41 -21.89 2.95
C ASP A 41 13.42 -20.69 3.93
N GLU A 42 12.96 -20.93 5.15
CA GLU A 42 12.91 -19.91 6.21
C GLU A 42 14.29 -19.39 6.63
N GLU A 43 15.33 -20.23 6.61
CA GLU A 43 16.67 -19.81 7.03
C GLU A 43 17.29 -18.85 6.01
N SER A 44 17.09 -19.09 4.72
CA SER A 44 17.51 -18.19 3.65
C SER A 44 16.86 -16.81 3.77
N ALA A 45 15.57 -16.76 4.14
CA ALA A 45 14.87 -15.51 4.40
C ALA A 45 15.45 -14.76 5.62
N VAL A 46 15.68 -15.47 6.73
CA VAL A 46 16.27 -14.90 7.96
C VAL A 46 17.69 -14.36 7.69
N GLU A 47 18.49 -15.05 6.90
CA GLU A 47 19.83 -14.58 6.54
C GLU A 47 19.79 -13.29 5.72
N LYS A 48 18.86 -13.19 4.78
CA LYS A 48 18.63 -11.95 4.03
C LYS A 48 18.18 -10.80 4.92
N VAL A 49 17.33 -11.07 5.91
CA VAL A 49 16.94 -10.07 6.92
C VAL A 49 18.16 -9.54 7.69
N ARG A 50 19.07 -10.42 8.12
CA ARG A 50 20.32 -10.01 8.81
C ARG A 50 21.16 -9.04 7.98
N SER A 51 21.17 -9.24 6.67
CA SER A 51 21.95 -8.39 5.74
C SER A 51 21.33 -7.01 5.50
N GLY A 52 20.08 -6.76 5.91
CA GLY A 52 19.39 -5.48 5.69
C GLY A 52 18.98 -5.22 4.24
N CYS A 53 18.86 -6.25 3.41
CA CYS A 53 18.55 -6.13 1.98
C CYS A 53 17.13 -5.68 1.68
N PHE A 54 16.21 -5.72 2.65
CA PHE A 54 14.83 -5.24 2.49
C PHE A 54 14.23 -4.79 3.84
N GLY A 55 13.24 -3.89 3.77
CA GLY A 55 12.59 -3.31 4.94
C GLY A 55 11.21 -3.88 5.24
N SER A 56 10.61 -4.60 4.30
CA SER A 56 9.24 -5.10 4.44
C SER A 56 9.03 -6.45 3.76
N PHE A 57 8.03 -7.18 4.26
CA PHE A 57 7.51 -8.38 3.62
C PHE A 57 6.04 -8.21 3.24
N ILE A 58 5.68 -8.69 2.04
CA ILE A 58 4.29 -9.01 1.73
C ILE A 58 3.98 -10.44 2.17
N LEU A 59 2.97 -10.58 3.03
CA LEU A 59 2.54 -11.88 3.57
C LEU A 59 1.60 -12.56 2.57
N SER A 60 2.19 -13.29 1.64
CA SER A 60 1.47 -14.10 0.66
C SER A 60 2.13 -15.46 0.51
N THR A 61 1.34 -16.52 0.32
CA THR A 61 1.82 -17.87 0.02
C THR A 61 2.04 -18.09 -1.47
N THR A 62 1.58 -17.17 -2.30
CA THR A 62 1.69 -17.21 -3.76
C THR A 62 2.08 -15.83 -4.26
N ALA A 63 2.44 -15.73 -5.53
CA ALA A 63 2.64 -14.43 -6.18
C ALA A 63 1.35 -13.59 -6.26
N PHE A 64 0.22 -14.14 -5.81
CA PHE A 64 -1.08 -13.47 -5.78
C PHE A 64 -1.40 -13.02 -4.36
N PRO A 65 -1.36 -11.71 -4.08
CA PRO A 65 -1.73 -11.14 -2.79
C PRO A 65 -3.14 -11.58 -2.35
N GLY A 66 -3.33 -11.69 -1.03
CA GLY A 66 -4.65 -11.97 -0.46
C GLY A 66 -5.06 -13.45 -0.37
N ASN A 67 -4.28 -14.39 -0.90
CA ASN A 67 -4.62 -15.82 -0.88
C ASN A 67 -4.17 -16.58 0.37
N LEU A 68 -3.64 -15.88 1.36
CA LEU A 68 -3.36 -16.51 2.65
C LEU A 68 -4.66 -16.79 3.39
N THR A 69 -4.89 -18.07 3.65
CA THR A 69 -5.81 -18.43 4.72
C THR A 69 -5.18 -18.03 6.06
N ALA A 70 -6.00 -17.80 7.06
CA ALA A 70 -5.55 -17.51 8.41
C ALA A 70 -4.48 -18.50 8.92
N SER A 71 -4.61 -19.78 8.57
CA SER A 71 -3.62 -20.82 8.87
C SER A 71 -2.29 -20.68 8.09
N GLY A 72 -2.18 -19.73 7.17
CA GLY A 72 -0.99 -19.54 6.34
C GLY A 72 0.06 -18.59 6.92
N ILE A 73 -0.25 -17.83 7.98
CA ILE A 73 0.71 -16.94 8.63
C ILE A 73 1.49 -17.70 9.70
N ASN A 74 2.77 -17.94 9.45
CA ASN A 74 3.66 -18.56 10.41
C ASN A 74 4.24 -17.51 11.37
N ILE A 75 3.54 -17.23 12.48
CA ILE A 75 3.95 -16.24 13.48
C ILE A 75 5.34 -16.55 14.06
N ALA A 76 5.69 -17.81 14.25
CA ALA A 76 7.00 -18.19 14.76
C ALA A 76 8.11 -17.78 13.78
N PHE A 77 7.90 -17.96 12.49
CA PHE A 77 8.80 -17.50 11.45
C PHE A 77 8.90 -15.97 11.40
N LEU A 78 7.79 -15.25 11.45
CA LEU A 78 7.80 -13.80 11.48
C LEU A 78 8.55 -13.25 12.70
N ASN A 79 8.37 -13.87 13.86
CA ASN A 79 9.12 -13.51 15.07
C ASN A 79 10.63 -13.77 14.92
N ARG A 80 11.04 -14.85 14.22
CA ARG A 80 12.45 -15.10 13.91
C ARG A 80 13.02 -14.01 13.00
N CYS A 81 12.29 -13.63 11.94
CA CYS A 81 12.67 -12.54 11.05
C CYS A 81 12.79 -11.21 11.81
N GLN A 82 11.81 -10.89 12.65
CA GLN A 82 11.82 -9.65 13.42
C GLN A 82 12.99 -9.63 14.44
N LYS A 83 13.25 -10.76 15.09
CA LYS A 83 14.41 -10.89 15.97
C LYS A 83 15.72 -10.68 15.21
N ALA A 84 15.88 -11.31 14.05
CA ALA A 84 17.05 -11.14 13.21
C ALA A 84 17.22 -9.67 12.75
N ALA A 85 16.13 -9.01 12.38
CA ALA A 85 16.16 -7.59 12.00
C ALA A 85 16.62 -6.69 13.16
N VAL A 86 16.05 -6.89 14.35
CA VAL A 86 16.27 -5.98 15.49
C VAL A 86 17.55 -6.28 16.26
N GLU A 87 17.89 -7.56 16.44
CA GLU A 87 18.99 -7.97 17.33
C GLU A 87 20.26 -8.39 16.58
N GLU A 88 20.14 -8.80 15.31
CA GLU A 88 21.24 -9.41 14.57
C GLU A 88 21.67 -8.60 13.34
N SER A 89 20.88 -7.61 12.88
CA SER A 89 21.29 -6.68 11.82
C SER A 89 22.08 -5.48 12.38
N ARG A 90 22.84 -4.83 11.50
CA ARG A 90 23.73 -3.72 11.92
C ARG A 90 23.00 -2.53 12.55
N LEU A 91 21.82 -2.20 12.05
CA LEU A 91 21.07 -1.01 12.48
C LEU A 91 19.87 -1.35 13.37
N GLY A 92 19.47 -2.59 13.46
CA GLY A 92 18.34 -3.01 14.29
C GLY A 92 17.01 -2.41 13.84
N ILE A 93 16.80 -2.26 12.53
CA ILE A 93 15.56 -1.71 11.98
C ILE A 93 14.52 -2.83 11.91
N PRO A 94 13.35 -2.69 12.57
CA PRO A 94 12.32 -3.72 12.50
C PRO A 94 11.69 -3.79 11.11
N LEU A 95 11.25 -4.99 10.71
CA LEU A 95 10.53 -5.22 9.48
C LEU A 95 9.07 -4.75 9.57
N ILE A 96 8.53 -4.31 8.45
CA ILE A 96 7.11 -4.07 8.25
C ILE A 96 6.51 -5.27 7.52
N PHE A 97 5.42 -5.83 8.05
CA PHE A 97 4.66 -6.90 7.42
C PHE A 97 3.38 -6.33 6.81
N GLY A 98 3.24 -6.48 5.49
CA GLY A 98 2.10 -6.01 4.72
C GLY A 98 1.24 -7.16 4.21
N ARG A 99 -0.06 -6.91 4.01
CA ARG A 99 -1.01 -7.86 3.43
C ARG A 99 -2.18 -7.14 2.78
N ASP A 100 -2.75 -7.74 1.71
CA ASP A 100 -4.03 -7.32 1.17
C ASP A 100 -5.17 -7.78 2.07
N VAL A 101 -5.86 -6.82 2.68
CA VAL A 101 -7.02 -7.06 3.54
C VAL A 101 -8.16 -6.19 3.03
N ILE A 102 -8.76 -6.57 1.91
CA ILE A 102 -9.70 -5.73 1.17
C ILE A 102 -11.08 -5.67 1.86
N HIS A 103 -11.59 -6.82 2.30
CA HIS A 103 -12.89 -6.91 2.97
C HIS A 103 -12.90 -7.95 4.10
N GLY A 104 -11.86 -7.96 4.89
CA GLY A 104 -11.70 -8.80 6.08
C GLY A 104 -10.38 -9.56 6.11
N HIS A 105 -10.00 -9.99 7.30
CA HIS A 105 -8.80 -10.79 7.54
C HIS A 105 -9.19 -12.23 7.88
N TYR A 106 -9.71 -12.51 9.07
CA TYR A 106 -10.39 -13.75 9.43
C TYR A 106 -11.89 -13.63 9.21
N THR A 107 -12.47 -12.57 9.74
CA THR A 107 -13.89 -12.29 9.57
C THR A 107 -14.09 -11.65 8.19
N VAL A 108 -14.73 -12.41 7.30
CA VAL A 108 -15.03 -11.93 5.94
C VAL A 108 -16.22 -10.98 6.01
N ALA A 109 -16.00 -9.73 5.66
CA ALA A 109 -17.04 -8.73 5.49
C ALA A 109 -17.67 -8.80 4.08
N PRO A 110 -18.82 -8.17 3.83
CA PRO A 110 -19.30 -7.96 2.47
C PRO A 110 -18.24 -7.30 1.59
N ILE A 111 -18.21 -7.62 0.31
CA ILE A 111 -17.28 -6.96 -0.64
C ILE A 111 -17.51 -5.44 -0.66
N PRO A 112 -16.49 -4.62 -0.95
CA PRO A 112 -16.60 -3.15 -0.92
C PRO A 112 -17.75 -2.60 -1.75
N LEU A 113 -18.02 -3.18 -2.91
CA LEU A 113 -19.18 -2.80 -3.73
C LEU A 113 -20.51 -3.02 -3.01
N ALA A 114 -20.65 -4.13 -2.27
CA ALA A 114 -21.86 -4.40 -1.49
C ALA A 114 -21.95 -3.48 -0.25
N GLN A 115 -20.84 -3.16 0.38
CA GLN A 115 -20.81 -2.16 1.45
C GLN A 115 -21.26 -0.78 0.92
N ALA A 116 -20.78 -0.35 -0.24
CA ALA A 116 -21.19 0.88 -0.87
C ALA A 116 -22.68 0.91 -1.25
N ALA A 117 -23.24 -0.22 -1.67
CA ALA A 117 -24.68 -0.35 -1.97
C ALA A 117 -25.59 -0.12 -0.76
N SER A 118 -25.05 -0.17 0.47
CA SER A 118 -25.79 0.23 1.67
C SER A 118 -25.95 1.74 1.84
N PHE A 119 -25.18 2.56 1.10
CA PHE A 119 -25.06 4.01 1.27
C PHE A 119 -24.68 4.45 2.70
N ASN A 120 -24.07 3.54 3.46
CA ASN A 120 -23.68 3.79 4.85
C ASN A 120 -22.17 3.65 5.04
N PRO A 121 -21.39 4.74 5.09
CA PRO A 121 -19.95 4.70 5.28
C PRO A 121 -19.48 4.03 6.58
N ALA A 122 -20.34 3.96 7.61
CA ALA A 122 -20.01 3.28 8.85
C ALA A 122 -19.77 1.78 8.63
N CYS A 123 -20.43 1.15 7.64
CA CYS A 123 -20.18 -0.23 7.32
C CYS A 123 -18.72 -0.50 6.90
N ALA A 124 -18.12 0.41 6.11
CA ALA A 124 -16.73 0.28 5.71
C ALA A 124 -15.79 0.51 6.91
N GLU A 125 -16.11 1.48 7.76
CA GLU A 125 -15.31 1.78 8.96
C GLU A 125 -15.33 0.61 9.95
N GLU A 126 -16.49 0.06 10.27
CA GLU A 126 -16.65 -1.08 11.19
C GLU A 126 -15.98 -2.34 10.66
N SER A 127 -16.16 -2.64 9.38
CA SER A 127 -15.48 -3.78 8.73
C SER A 127 -13.96 -3.66 8.81
N ALA A 128 -13.42 -2.48 8.53
CA ALA A 128 -12.00 -2.21 8.61
C ALA A 128 -11.46 -2.24 10.05
N GLN A 129 -12.25 -1.81 11.05
CA GLN A 129 -11.87 -1.91 12.47
C GLN A 129 -11.74 -3.36 12.94
N ILE A 130 -12.67 -4.23 12.54
CA ILE A 130 -12.62 -5.66 12.84
C ILE A 130 -11.36 -6.26 12.19
N ALA A 131 -11.17 -6.02 10.90
CA ALA A 131 -10.02 -6.50 10.16
C ALA A 131 -8.69 -6.01 10.75
N ALA A 132 -8.58 -4.74 11.15
CA ALA A 132 -7.40 -4.18 11.77
C ALA A 132 -7.07 -4.84 13.13
N THR A 133 -8.10 -5.17 13.90
CA THR A 133 -7.93 -5.87 15.17
C THR A 133 -7.34 -7.27 14.95
N GLU A 134 -7.88 -8.00 13.99
CA GLU A 134 -7.39 -9.32 13.59
C GLU A 134 -5.97 -9.27 13.01
N CYS A 135 -5.69 -8.29 12.15
CA CYS A 135 -4.37 -8.03 11.58
C CYS A 135 -3.31 -7.80 12.66
N ARG A 136 -3.62 -6.97 13.65
CA ARG A 136 -2.69 -6.70 14.76
C ARG A 136 -2.37 -7.93 15.57
N ALA A 137 -3.33 -8.83 15.75
CA ALA A 137 -3.12 -10.10 16.45
C ALA A 137 -2.15 -11.03 15.68
N GLU A 138 -1.98 -10.84 14.38
CA GLU A 138 -1.11 -11.63 13.50
C GLU A 138 0.10 -10.87 12.95
N SER A 139 0.47 -9.77 13.58
CA SER A 139 1.66 -8.98 13.21
C SER A 139 1.57 -8.33 11.83
N VAL A 140 0.38 -8.14 11.27
CA VAL A 140 0.18 -7.33 10.06
C VAL A 140 0.20 -5.86 10.46
N HIS A 141 1.16 -5.11 9.95
CA HIS A 141 1.37 -3.69 10.26
C HIS A 141 0.80 -2.76 9.20
N TRP A 142 0.71 -3.25 7.96
CA TRP A 142 0.36 -2.49 6.79
C TRP A 142 -0.65 -3.28 5.93
N THR A 143 -1.76 -2.67 5.57
CA THR A 143 -2.71 -3.27 4.64
C THR A 143 -2.71 -2.53 3.31
N PHE A 144 -2.76 -3.29 2.19
CA PHE A 144 -2.92 -2.73 0.86
C PHE A 144 -4.41 -2.53 0.55
N ALA A 145 -5.07 -1.78 1.42
CA ALA A 145 -6.49 -1.42 1.40
C ALA A 145 -6.69 -0.04 2.06
N PRO A 146 -7.77 0.67 1.71
CA PRO A 146 -8.85 0.29 0.81
C PRO A 146 -8.51 0.51 -0.67
N MET A 147 -9.13 -0.30 -1.53
CA MET A 147 -9.17 -0.02 -2.95
C MET A 147 -10.32 0.96 -3.22
N MET A 148 -9.99 2.08 -3.84
CA MET A 148 -10.94 3.19 -4.01
C MET A 148 -11.03 3.69 -5.46
N ASP A 149 -10.62 2.85 -6.40
CA ASP A 149 -10.75 3.13 -7.81
C ASP A 149 -12.21 3.38 -8.19
N ILE A 150 -12.44 4.40 -8.98
CA ILE A 150 -13.76 4.66 -9.58
C ILE A 150 -13.90 3.73 -10.79
N CYS A 151 -14.82 2.79 -10.72
CA CYS A 151 -15.06 1.82 -11.78
C CYS A 151 -16.35 2.14 -12.54
N ARG A 152 -16.25 2.27 -13.88
CA ARG A 152 -17.40 2.50 -14.78
C ARG A 152 -17.74 1.30 -15.64
N ASP A 153 -16.80 0.40 -15.85
CA ASP A 153 -17.02 -0.79 -16.66
C ASP A 153 -17.18 -2.04 -15.79
N PRO A 154 -18.39 -2.60 -15.64
CA PRO A 154 -18.63 -3.74 -14.78
C PRO A 154 -17.99 -5.04 -15.29
N ARG A 155 -17.41 -5.05 -16.50
CA ARG A 155 -16.64 -6.19 -17.03
C ARG A 155 -15.26 -6.30 -16.38
N TRP A 156 -14.76 -5.23 -15.77
CA TRP A 156 -13.48 -5.27 -15.06
C TRP A 156 -13.57 -6.22 -13.86
N GLY A 157 -12.66 -7.21 -13.79
CA GLY A 157 -12.71 -8.26 -12.77
C GLY A 157 -12.57 -7.76 -11.34
N ARG A 158 -11.92 -6.60 -11.14
CA ARG A 158 -11.69 -6.01 -9.82
C ARG A 158 -12.77 -5.02 -9.36
N VAL A 159 -13.87 -4.90 -10.10
CA VAL A 159 -15.01 -4.05 -9.70
C VAL A 159 -15.54 -4.39 -8.30
N ILE A 160 -15.43 -5.64 -7.88
CA ILE A 160 -15.89 -6.12 -6.57
C ILE A 160 -15.06 -5.58 -5.40
N GLU A 161 -13.83 -5.14 -5.66
CA GLU A 161 -12.92 -4.62 -4.65
C GLU A 161 -13.11 -3.12 -4.38
N CYS A 162 -13.80 -2.39 -5.25
CA CYS A 162 -13.98 -0.95 -5.17
C CYS A 162 -15.38 -0.54 -4.69
N PHE A 163 -15.57 0.75 -4.38
CA PHE A 163 -16.81 1.31 -3.88
C PHE A 163 -17.77 1.80 -4.98
N GLY A 164 -17.54 1.37 -6.24
CA GLY A 164 -18.43 1.65 -7.37
C GLY A 164 -18.01 2.87 -8.20
N GLU A 165 -19.00 3.49 -8.86
CA GLU A 165 -18.77 4.51 -9.88
C GLU A 165 -18.96 5.95 -9.40
N ASP A 166 -19.63 6.16 -8.25
CA ASP A 166 -19.91 7.49 -7.72
C ASP A 166 -18.74 8.04 -6.90
N PRO A 167 -18.11 9.16 -7.31
CA PRO A 167 -16.92 9.66 -6.64
C PRO A 167 -17.19 10.23 -5.25
N TYR A 168 -18.43 10.69 -4.97
CA TYR A 168 -18.77 11.17 -3.64
C TYR A 168 -18.97 10.04 -2.64
N LEU A 169 -19.76 9.02 -3.02
CA LEU A 169 -19.97 7.84 -2.18
C LEU A 169 -18.65 7.11 -1.94
N ALA A 170 -17.87 6.86 -3.00
CA ALA A 170 -16.55 6.24 -2.89
C ALA A 170 -15.62 7.03 -1.95
N SER A 171 -15.66 8.38 -2.00
CA SER A 171 -14.89 9.22 -1.07
C SER A 171 -15.31 9.00 0.39
N LYS A 172 -16.62 8.88 0.65
CA LYS A 172 -17.12 8.65 2.01
C LYS A 172 -16.79 7.26 2.54
N MET A 173 -16.92 6.24 1.69
CA MET A 173 -16.55 4.87 2.02
C MET A 173 -15.04 4.75 2.29
N ALA A 174 -14.22 5.39 1.44
CA ALA A 174 -12.76 5.43 1.61
C ALA A 174 -12.33 6.12 2.90
N GLU A 175 -12.94 7.29 3.24
CA GLU A 175 -12.71 7.96 4.53
C GLU A 175 -12.99 7.02 5.71
N GLY A 176 -14.13 6.30 5.68
CA GLY A 176 -14.50 5.33 6.71
C GLY A 176 -13.50 4.18 6.80
N ALA A 177 -13.18 3.54 5.68
CA ALA A 177 -12.27 2.41 5.67
C ALA A 177 -10.86 2.78 6.18
N VAL A 178 -10.29 3.92 5.76
CA VAL A 178 -8.99 4.39 6.25
C VAL A 178 -9.02 4.60 7.77
N ARG A 179 -10.05 5.30 8.28
CA ARG A 179 -10.20 5.47 9.75
C ARG A 179 -10.36 4.13 10.48
N GLY A 180 -11.08 3.21 9.87
CA GLY A 180 -11.27 1.88 10.43
C GLY A 180 -9.95 1.11 10.60
N TYR A 181 -9.12 1.09 9.57
CA TYR A 181 -7.80 0.45 9.64
C TYR A 181 -6.85 1.17 10.60
N GLN A 182 -6.75 2.48 10.50
CA GLN A 182 -5.75 3.26 11.24
C GLN A 182 -6.17 3.60 12.67
N GLY A 183 -7.44 3.72 12.94
CA GLY A 183 -7.95 4.27 14.21
C GLY A 183 -8.08 5.79 14.16
N ALA A 184 -8.48 6.37 15.28
CA ALA A 184 -8.73 7.81 15.41
C ALA A 184 -7.48 8.63 15.77
N ASP A 185 -6.42 7.97 16.24
CA ASP A 185 -5.19 8.61 16.69
C ASP A 185 -4.09 8.44 15.62
N PRO A 186 -3.69 9.51 14.92
CA PRO A 186 -2.65 9.43 13.90
C PRO A 186 -1.25 9.14 14.46
N GLU A 187 -1.02 9.39 15.75
CA GLU A 187 0.25 9.06 16.42
C GLU A 187 0.36 7.56 16.78
N HIS A 188 -0.78 6.85 16.84
CA HIS A 188 -0.86 5.44 17.21
C HIS A 188 -1.70 4.64 16.23
N ILE A 189 -1.24 4.58 14.99
CA ILE A 189 -1.89 3.83 13.91
C ILE A 189 -1.96 2.33 14.27
N ARG A 190 -3.17 1.74 14.15
CA ARG A 190 -3.36 0.30 14.38
C ARG A 190 -2.74 -0.52 13.26
N VAL A 191 -3.20 -0.30 12.02
CA VAL A 191 -2.67 -0.86 10.79
C VAL A 191 -2.60 0.27 9.77
N ALA A 192 -1.44 0.48 9.17
CA ALA A 192 -1.29 1.50 8.15
C ALA A 192 -2.17 1.17 6.94
N ALA A 193 -3.04 2.08 6.54
CA ALA A 193 -3.86 1.93 5.34
C ALA A 193 -3.07 2.36 4.10
N CYS A 194 -3.33 1.70 2.99
CA CYS A 194 -2.79 2.05 1.68
C CYS A 194 -3.92 2.30 0.70
N ALA A 195 -4.12 3.56 0.36
CA ALA A 195 -5.11 3.94 -0.63
C ALA A 195 -4.63 3.54 -2.04
N LYS A 196 -5.40 2.71 -2.74
CA LYS A 196 -4.99 2.15 -4.03
C LYS A 196 -6.12 2.14 -5.06
N HIS A 197 -5.81 2.17 -6.35
CA HIS A 197 -4.52 2.35 -7.01
C HIS A 197 -4.44 3.74 -7.63
N PHE A 198 -3.43 4.48 -7.35
CA PHE A 198 -3.28 5.89 -7.72
C PHE A 198 -2.56 6.04 -9.08
N ALA A 199 -3.27 6.39 -10.22
CA ALA A 199 -4.71 6.55 -10.25
C ALA A 199 -5.28 6.23 -11.64
N GLY A 200 -6.54 5.79 -11.63
CA GLY A 200 -7.29 5.60 -12.88
C GLY A 200 -7.51 4.15 -13.29
N TYR A 201 -7.11 3.19 -12.47
CA TYR A 201 -7.14 1.76 -12.80
C TYR A 201 -8.54 1.23 -13.18
N GLY A 202 -9.57 1.75 -12.56
CA GLY A 202 -10.96 1.39 -12.88
C GLY A 202 -11.49 1.95 -14.21
N PHE A 203 -10.67 2.69 -14.97
CA PHE A 203 -10.99 3.21 -16.30
C PHE A 203 -10.34 2.41 -17.43
N ALA A 204 -9.75 1.26 -17.14
CA ALA A 204 -9.09 0.42 -18.13
C ALA A 204 -10.01 0.11 -19.33
N GLU A 205 -9.47 0.24 -20.52
CA GLU A 205 -10.20 0.09 -21.80
C GLU A 205 -10.88 -1.28 -21.91
N GLY A 206 -12.19 -1.27 -22.13
CA GLY A 206 -13.00 -2.48 -22.27
C GLY A 206 -13.08 -3.36 -21.03
N GLY A 207 -12.73 -2.83 -19.86
CA GLY A 207 -12.68 -3.60 -18.61
C GLY A 207 -11.53 -4.61 -18.55
N ARG A 208 -10.54 -4.48 -19.45
CA ARG A 208 -9.36 -5.36 -19.46
C ARG A 208 -8.38 -4.91 -18.41
N ASP A 209 -7.98 -5.85 -17.55
CA ASP A 209 -7.01 -5.57 -16.50
C ASP A 209 -5.65 -5.18 -17.09
N TYR A 210 -4.93 -4.30 -16.44
CA TYR A 210 -3.63 -3.74 -16.88
C TYR A 210 -3.65 -2.91 -18.18
N ASP A 211 -4.82 -2.70 -18.80
CA ASP A 211 -4.89 -1.94 -20.05
C ASP A 211 -4.83 -0.43 -19.79
N CYS A 212 -4.45 0.30 -20.81
CA CYS A 212 -4.36 1.76 -20.74
C CYS A 212 -5.72 2.44 -20.51
N ALA A 213 -5.69 3.67 -20.05
CA ALA A 213 -6.88 4.47 -19.82
C ALA A 213 -6.71 5.89 -20.38
N GLU A 214 -7.60 6.29 -21.27
CA GLU A 214 -7.69 7.65 -21.76
C GLU A 214 -8.58 8.48 -20.83
N ILE A 215 -7.96 9.26 -19.96
CA ILE A 215 -8.66 10.06 -18.94
C ILE A 215 -8.31 11.53 -19.13
N SER A 216 -9.33 12.35 -19.43
CA SER A 216 -9.12 13.79 -19.51
C SER A 216 -8.67 14.36 -18.16
N ARG A 217 -7.89 15.44 -18.17
CA ARG A 217 -7.47 16.13 -16.94
C ARG A 217 -8.66 16.52 -16.05
N TYR A 218 -9.77 16.93 -16.64
CA TYR A 218 -10.99 17.24 -15.91
C TYR A 218 -11.55 16.01 -15.17
N THR A 219 -11.68 14.89 -15.87
CA THR A 219 -12.18 13.63 -15.28
C THR A 219 -11.23 13.11 -14.21
N MET A 220 -9.92 13.17 -14.46
CA MET A 220 -8.91 12.80 -13.47
C MET A 220 -9.10 13.58 -12.16
N LEU A 221 -9.11 14.91 -12.21
CA LEU A 221 -9.19 15.76 -11.03
C LEU A 221 -10.54 15.71 -10.29
N ASN A 222 -11.65 15.57 -11.01
CA ASN A 222 -12.99 15.71 -10.43
C ASN A 222 -13.68 14.38 -10.13
N THR A 223 -13.26 13.30 -10.75
CA THR A 223 -13.87 11.98 -10.59
C THR A 223 -12.86 10.99 -10.00
N VAL A 224 -11.79 10.72 -10.73
CA VAL A 224 -10.84 9.65 -10.37
C VAL A 224 -10.11 9.95 -9.06
N LEU A 225 -9.62 11.16 -8.90
CA LEU A 225 -8.83 11.56 -7.74
C LEU A 225 -9.67 11.96 -6.51
N ALA A 226 -10.99 12.03 -6.62
CA ALA A 226 -11.84 12.47 -5.51
C ALA A 226 -11.73 11.58 -4.27
N PRO A 227 -11.81 10.24 -4.35
CA PRO A 227 -11.66 9.36 -3.19
C PRO A 227 -10.26 9.42 -2.58
N PHE A 228 -9.22 9.48 -3.40
CA PHE A 228 -7.83 9.59 -2.94
C PHE A 228 -7.59 10.90 -2.19
N ARG A 229 -8.11 12.02 -2.71
CA ARG A 229 -8.04 13.29 -2.01
C ARG A 229 -8.74 13.24 -0.65
N ALA A 230 -9.86 12.55 -0.58
CA ALA A 230 -10.58 12.38 0.68
C ALA A 230 -9.78 11.50 1.66
N ALA A 231 -9.22 10.40 1.21
CA ALA A 231 -8.35 9.52 2.01
C ALA A 231 -7.13 10.27 2.56
N VAL A 232 -6.46 11.08 1.74
CA VAL A 232 -5.29 11.88 2.15
C VAL A 232 -5.67 13.03 3.07
N LYS A 233 -6.60 13.90 2.62
CA LYS A 233 -6.86 15.19 3.31
C LYS A 233 -7.78 15.09 4.52
N LYS A 234 -8.61 14.04 4.61
CA LYS A 234 -9.62 13.91 5.66
C LYS A 234 -9.41 12.70 6.56
N ALA A 235 -8.87 11.62 6.02
CA ALA A 235 -8.64 10.40 6.78
C ALA A 235 -7.15 10.13 7.06
N HIS A 236 -6.25 10.96 6.51
CA HIS A 236 -4.80 10.88 6.74
C HIS A 236 -4.22 9.49 6.45
N ALA A 237 -4.54 8.95 5.27
CA ALA A 237 -4.01 7.66 4.84
C ALA A 237 -2.48 7.63 4.95
N ALA A 238 -1.93 6.59 5.55
CA ALA A 238 -0.50 6.47 5.82
C ALA A 238 0.32 6.19 4.55
N SER A 239 -0.31 5.56 3.55
CA SER A 239 0.37 5.25 2.29
C SER A 239 -0.56 5.31 1.09
N ILE A 240 0.06 5.43 -0.08
CA ILE A 240 -0.59 5.40 -1.40
C ILE A 240 0.14 4.36 -2.24
N MET A 241 -0.61 3.55 -2.99
CA MET A 241 -0.05 2.63 -3.97
C MET A 241 -0.32 3.15 -5.37
N THR A 242 0.73 3.22 -6.21
CA THR A 242 0.57 3.59 -7.62
C THR A 242 -0.17 2.49 -8.40
N SER A 243 -0.70 2.86 -9.53
CA SER A 243 -1.46 1.97 -10.38
C SER A 243 -0.58 1.36 -11.49
N PHE A 244 -0.99 0.23 -12.03
CA PHE A 244 -0.26 -0.48 -13.10
C PHE A 244 -0.28 0.23 -14.44
N GLN A 245 -1.46 0.83 -14.79
CA GLN A 245 -1.69 1.22 -16.16
C GLN A 245 -1.03 2.53 -16.57
N VAL A 246 -1.00 2.71 -17.88
CA VAL A 246 -0.69 3.97 -18.56
C VAL A 246 -1.94 4.83 -18.61
N THR A 247 -1.85 6.06 -18.13
CA THR A 247 -2.95 7.03 -18.19
C THR A 247 -2.52 8.24 -19.02
N GLY A 248 -3.22 8.48 -20.12
CA GLY A 248 -2.89 9.61 -21.03
C GLY A 248 -1.46 9.54 -21.57
N GLY A 249 -0.94 8.34 -21.80
CA GLY A 249 0.40 8.10 -22.35
C GLY A 249 1.52 8.03 -21.32
N THR A 250 1.23 8.15 -20.01
CA THR A 250 2.25 8.08 -18.95
C THR A 250 1.93 6.97 -17.96
N PRO A 251 2.88 6.06 -17.63
CA PRO A 251 2.70 5.08 -16.56
C PRO A 251 2.46 5.77 -15.22
N SER A 252 1.47 5.30 -14.46
CA SER A 252 1.09 5.94 -13.18
C SER A 252 2.23 5.96 -12.16
N SER A 253 3.13 4.97 -12.21
CA SER A 253 4.29 4.87 -11.30
C SER A 253 5.37 5.90 -11.58
N SER A 254 5.38 6.52 -12.77
CA SER A 254 6.31 7.59 -13.17
C SER A 254 5.62 8.92 -13.49
N ASP A 255 4.32 9.06 -13.26
CA ASP A 255 3.58 10.27 -13.57
C ASP A 255 3.87 11.40 -12.58
N GLU A 256 4.66 12.36 -13.02
CA GLU A 256 5.07 13.54 -12.24
C GLU A 256 3.88 14.40 -11.81
N PHE A 257 2.88 14.54 -12.68
CA PHE A 257 1.65 15.27 -12.32
C PHE A 257 0.88 14.60 -11.20
N LEU A 258 0.76 13.27 -11.21
CA LEU A 258 0.08 12.54 -10.15
C LEU A 258 0.89 12.59 -8.84
N LEU A 259 2.16 12.22 -8.90
CA LEU A 259 2.98 11.96 -7.71
C LEU A 259 3.57 13.24 -7.11
N ARG A 260 4.14 14.12 -7.92
CA ARG A 260 4.79 15.35 -7.44
C ARG A 260 3.81 16.51 -7.32
N ASP A 261 3.16 16.88 -8.42
CA ASP A 261 2.33 18.09 -8.45
C ASP A 261 1.06 17.95 -7.63
N THR A 262 0.36 16.81 -7.78
CA THR A 262 -0.93 16.59 -7.12
C THR A 262 -0.73 16.04 -5.71
N LEU A 263 -0.12 14.88 -5.58
CA LEU A 263 -0.05 14.17 -4.30
C LEU A 263 0.84 14.91 -3.29
N ARG A 264 2.10 15.18 -3.66
CA ARG A 264 3.04 15.86 -2.76
C ARG A 264 2.78 17.38 -2.70
N GLY A 265 2.67 18.03 -3.85
CA GLY A 265 2.55 19.49 -3.94
C GLY A 265 1.19 20.01 -3.47
N SER A 266 0.11 19.67 -4.19
CA SER A 266 -1.21 20.25 -3.92
C SER A 266 -1.89 19.66 -2.68
N TRP A 267 -1.69 18.38 -2.39
CA TRP A 267 -2.31 17.74 -1.24
C TRP A 267 -1.42 17.73 0.00
N GLY A 268 -0.11 17.93 -0.14
CA GLY A 268 0.84 17.90 0.96
C GLY A 268 0.95 16.53 1.61
N PHE A 269 0.81 15.46 0.83
CA PHE A 269 0.96 14.11 1.33
C PHE A 269 2.41 13.84 1.69
N ASP A 270 2.68 13.46 2.92
CA ASP A 270 4.01 13.17 3.47
C ASP A 270 4.23 11.69 3.79
N GLY A 271 3.18 10.85 3.62
CA GLY A 271 3.25 9.41 3.83
C GLY A 271 4.05 8.67 2.75
N THR A 272 4.05 7.35 2.85
CA THR A 272 4.78 6.47 1.93
C THR A 272 4.02 6.30 0.61
N VAL A 273 4.76 6.37 -0.51
CA VAL A 273 4.29 5.91 -1.81
C VAL A 273 4.95 4.56 -2.10
N VAL A 274 4.15 3.58 -2.45
CA VAL A 274 4.60 2.25 -2.85
C VAL A 274 4.11 1.96 -4.26
N SER A 275 4.91 1.27 -5.06
CA SER A 275 4.47 0.76 -6.36
C SER A 275 3.50 -0.40 -6.17
N ASP A 276 2.62 -0.64 -7.12
CA ASP A 276 1.98 -1.94 -7.23
C ASP A 276 2.99 -3.01 -7.62
N PHE A 277 2.60 -4.28 -7.53
CA PHE A 277 3.50 -5.42 -7.73
C PHE A 277 4.13 -5.41 -9.13
N GLY A 278 5.45 -5.15 -9.18
CA GLY A 278 6.19 -5.08 -10.44
C GLY A 278 5.94 -3.84 -11.30
N SER A 279 5.10 -2.88 -10.88
CA SER A 279 4.71 -1.76 -11.74
C SER A 279 5.84 -0.77 -12.05
N VAL A 280 6.96 -0.83 -11.35
CA VAL A 280 8.18 -0.09 -11.71
C VAL A 280 8.88 -0.76 -12.90
N ASP A 281 8.95 -2.10 -12.90
CA ASP A 281 9.53 -2.85 -14.01
C ASP A 281 8.68 -2.70 -15.28
N GLU A 282 7.35 -2.56 -15.12
CA GLU A 282 6.42 -2.34 -16.22
C GLU A 282 6.57 -0.97 -16.91
N VAL A 283 7.28 -0.01 -16.32
CA VAL A 283 7.58 1.28 -16.97
C VAL A 283 8.39 1.05 -18.26
N GLU A 284 9.32 0.09 -18.26
CA GLU A 284 10.03 -0.34 -19.46
C GLU A 284 9.07 -1.03 -20.44
N LEU A 285 8.24 -1.96 -19.98
CA LEU A 285 7.26 -2.67 -20.81
C LEU A 285 6.27 -1.73 -21.49
N HIS A 286 5.92 -0.63 -20.84
CA HIS A 286 5.07 0.43 -21.39
C HIS A 286 5.81 1.37 -22.34
N GLY A 287 7.12 1.18 -22.54
CA GLY A 287 7.95 1.98 -23.44
C GLY A 287 8.24 3.41 -22.95
N ALA A 288 8.04 3.67 -21.67
CA ALA A 288 8.35 4.95 -21.04
C ALA A 288 9.80 5.04 -20.53
N ALA A 289 10.50 3.91 -20.45
CA ALA A 289 11.92 3.80 -20.14
C ALA A 289 12.61 2.86 -21.14
N GLN A 290 13.93 3.02 -21.32
CA GLN A 290 14.74 2.17 -22.21
C GLN A 290 15.19 0.87 -21.54
N ASP A 291 15.37 0.91 -20.24
CA ASP A 291 15.77 -0.20 -19.38
C ASP A 291 15.41 0.11 -17.92
N GLU A 292 15.60 -0.83 -17.01
CA GLU A 292 15.34 -0.68 -15.58
C GLU A 292 16.08 0.51 -14.95
N ARG A 293 17.28 0.82 -15.43
CA ARG A 293 18.09 1.92 -14.92
C ARG A 293 17.51 3.28 -15.28
N ASP A 294 17.02 3.42 -16.51
CA ASP A 294 16.34 4.60 -17.01
C ASP A 294 14.99 4.79 -16.30
N GLY A 295 14.27 3.67 -16.05
CA GLY A 295 13.01 3.66 -15.31
C GLY A 295 13.13 4.01 -13.82
N ALA A 296 14.31 3.86 -13.24
CA ALA A 296 14.59 4.18 -11.83
C ALA A 296 15.03 5.65 -11.60
N GLY A 297 15.27 6.42 -12.64
CA GLY A 297 15.70 7.84 -12.61
C GLY A 297 14.56 8.81 -12.72
#